data_1d9890d0846308f54fdf5e0edff25197
#
_entry.id   1d9890d0846308f54fdf5e0edff25197
#
_cell.length_a   1.000
_cell.length_b   1.000
_cell.length_c   1.000
_cell.angle_alpha   90.00
_cell.angle_beta   90.00
_cell.angle_gamma   90.00
#
_symmetry.space_group_name_H-M   'P 1'
#
loop_
_entity.id
_entity.type
_entity.pdbx_description
1 polymer ?
#
loop_
_entity_poly.entity_id
_entity_poly.type
_entity_poly.pdbx_seq_one_letter_code
_entity_poly.pdbx_strand_id
1 'polypeptide(L)'
;VYKRQAKVNMIQVDGINFIEHLSFDAFNEGPRLIDSIWYSRSLFGKITHISADDIYASNANRRWCTEHKIITNFKRKGRAGKYEDQRQIIAAELRKERATRMEGSFGTEKQHYSLDRIKARTEKNEILWIFFGVHTANAVRIAKRLAQENPAQQVA
;
A
#
# COMPACT_ATOMS: atom_id res chain seq x y z
N VAL A 1 -22.96 1.81 22.71
CA VAL A 1 -21.54 2.14 22.46
C VAL A 1 -21.30 2.00 20.97
N TYR A 2 -21.09 3.10 20.28
CA TYR A 2 -20.78 3.12 18.85
C TYR A 2 -19.36 2.58 18.68
N LYS A 3 -19.21 1.34 18.25
CA LYS A 3 -17.91 0.74 18.00
C LYS A 3 -17.34 1.35 16.72
N ARG A 4 -16.27 2.11 16.81
CA ARG A 4 -15.54 2.60 15.65
C ARG A 4 -14.86 1.41 14.97
N GLN A 5 -14.98 1.32 13.65
CA GLN A 5 -14.20 0.36 12.88
C GLN A 5 -12.72 0.75 12.90
N ALA A 6 -11.85 -0.26 12.88
CA ALA A 6 -10.42 -0.02 12.77
C ALA A 6 -10.08 0.71 11.47
N LYS A 7 -9.25 1.74 11.58
CA LYS A 7 -8.62 2.39 10.44
C LYS A 7 -7.26 1.74 10.21
N VAL A 8 -7.01 1.30 8.97
CA VAL A 8 -5.80 0.55 8.61
C VAL A 8 -5.03 1.33 7.56
N ASN A 9 -3.74 1.58 7.82
CA ASN A 9 -2.78 2.05 6.84
C ASN A 9 -2.00 0.86 6.29
N MET A 10 -2.04 0.67 4.98
CA MET A 10 -1.37 -0.44 4.32
C MET A 10 -0.35 0.06 3.31
N ILE A 11 0.74 -0.68 3.19
CA ILE A 11 1.71 -0.57 2.11
C ILE A 11 1.61 -1.80 1.21
N GLN A 12 1.95 -1.63 -0.05
CA GLN A 12 2.04 -2.73 -1.00
C GLN A 12 3.42 -2.74 -1.65
N VAL A 13 4.06 -3.88 -1.65
CA VAL A 13 5.32 -4.11 -2.35
C VAL A 13 5.15 -5.34 -3.23
N ASP A 14 5.41 -5.17 -4.51
CA ASP A 14 5.23 -6.23 -5.51
C ASP A 14 3.86 -6.92 -5.44
N GLY A 15 2.81 -6.14 -5.19
CA GLY A 15 1.44 -6.63 -5.09
C GLY A 15 1.12 -7.40 -3.80
N ILE A 16 2.02 -7.51 -2.84
CA ILE A 16 1.79 -8.09 -1.52
C ILE A 16 1.50 -6.95 -0.54
N ASN A 17 0.44 -7.07 0.24
CA ASN A 17 -0.03 -6.05 1.17
C ASN A 17 0.52 -6.28 2.57
N PHE A 18 0.96 -5.20 3.22
CA PHE A 18 1.47 -5.20 4.59
C PHE A 18 0.72 -4.17 5.41
N ILE A 19 0.29 -4.55 6.60
CA ILE A 19 -0.33 -3.65 7.57
C ILE A 19 0.78 -2.83 8.22
N GLU A 20 0.84 -1.55 7.90
CA GLU A 20 1.82 -0.63 8.50
C GLU A 20 1.30 -0.06 9.83
N HIS A 21 0.02 0.29 9.88
CA HIS A 21 -0.61 0.83 11.06
C HIS A 21 -2.08 0.46 11.14
N LEU A 22 -2.54 0.18 12.35
CA LEU A 22 -3.94 -0.08 12.64
C LEU A 22 -4.33 0.65 13.93
N SER A 23 -5.44 1.40 13.90
CA SER A 23 -5.94 2.10 15.08
C SER A 23 -7.47 2.16 15.06
N PHE A 24 -8.08 2.10 16.25
CA PHE A 24 -9.50 2.39 16.45
C PHE A 24 -9.76 3.88 16.65
N ASP A 25 -8.71 4.65 16.88
CA ASP A 25 -8.76 6.11 16.90
C ASP A 25 -8.48 6.66 15.51
N ALA A 26 -9.13 7.80 15.22
CA ALA A 26 -8.88 8.51 13.97
C ALA A 26 -7.44 9.03 13.94
N PHE A 27 -6.72 8.77 12.86
CA PHE A 27 -5.39 9.31 12.62
C PHE A 27 -5.30 9.97 11.24
N ASN A 28 -4.37 10.92 11.12
CA ASN A 28 -4.05 11.52 9.84
C ASN A 28 -3.04 10.65 9.09
N GLU A 29 -3.41 10.21 7.89
CA GLU A 29 -2.55 9.36 7.06
C GLU A 29 -1.37 10.12 6.44
N GLY A 30 -1.58 11.38 6.07
CA GLY A 30 -0.56 12.17 5.37
C GLY A 30 0.82 12.16 6.03
N PRO A 31 0.96 12.45 7.34
CA PRO A 31 2.25 12.39 8.04
C PRO A 31 2.88 11.00 8.09
N ARG A 32 2.10 9.93 7.99
CA ARG A 32 2.58 8.55 8.09
C ARG A 32 3.38 8.05 6.88
N LEU A 33 3.48 8.85 5.81
CA LEU A 33 4.26 8.44 4.64
C LEU A 33 5.71 8.08 5.00
N ILE A 34 6.33 8.87 5.86
CA ILE A 34 7.72 8.67 6.27
C ILE A 34 7.85 7.37 7.07
N ASP A 35 6.93 7.11 8.01
CA ASP A 35 6.88 5.87 8.78
C ASP A 35 6.68 4.66 7.85
N SER A 36 5.78 4.77 6.89
CA SER A 36 5.53 3.72 5.88
C SER A 36 6.78 3.42 5.04
N ILE A 37 7.56 4.44 4.68
CA ILE A 37 8.82 4.26 3.95
C ILE A 37 9.87 3.59 4.85
N TRP A 38 10.00 3.99 6.10
CA TRP A 38 10.91 3.34 7.04
C TRP A 38 10.53 1.90 7.30
N TYR A 39 9.24 1.61 7.47
CA TYR A 39 8.74 0.25 7.60
C TYR A 39 9.05 -0.59 6.34
N SER A 40 8.82 -0.03 5.15
CA SER A 40 9.18 -0.69 3.89
C SER A 40 10.69 -0.96 3.79
N ARG A 41 11.52 0.00 4.21
CA ARG A 41 12.98 -0.17 4.22
C ARG A 41 13.46 -1.26 5.18
N SER A 42 12.81 -1.42 6.31
CA SER A 42 13.16 -2.47 7.27
C SER A 42 12.87 -3.88 6.73
N LEU A 43 11.86 -4.01 5.84
CA LEU A 43 11.49 -5.29 5.24
C LEU A 43 12.23 -5.58 3.94
N PHE A 44 12.45 -4.56 3.10
CA PHE A 44 12.89 -4.74 1.71
C PHE A 44 14.19 -4.01 1.36
N GLY A 45 14.78 -3.30 2.31
CA GLY A 45 15.98 -2.52 2.06
C GLY A 45 15.68 -1.18 1.36
N LYS A 46 16.52 -0.80 0.39
CA LYS A 46 16.45 0.52 -0.24
C LYS A 46 15.17 0.73 -1.07
N ILE A 47 14.39 1.74 -0.74
CA ILE A 47 13.23 2.20 -1.50
C ILE A 47 13.63 3.41 -2.33
N THR A 48 13.40 3.35 -3.63
CA THR A 48 13.75 4.40 -4.62
C THR A 48 12.51 5.05 -5.26
N HIS A 49 11.39 4.35 -5.33
CA HIS A 49 10.15 4.80 -5.95
C HIS A 49 8.98 4.52 -5.03
N ILE A 50 8.05 5.45 -4.94
CA ILE A 50 6.79 5.28 -4.23
C ILE A 50 5.63 5.85 -5.03
N SER A 51 4.48 5.21 -4.90
CA SER A 51 3.21 5.73 -5.35
C SER A 51 2.23 5.81 -4.18
N ALA A 52 1.73 6.99 -3.90
CA ALA A 52 0.81 7.23 -2.80
C ALA A 52 -0.32 8.15 -3.24
N ASP A 53 -1.39 8.20 -2.44
CA ASP A 53 -2.53 9.08 -2.68
C ASP A 53 -2.17 10.56 -2.45
N ASP A 54 -2.98 11.45 -2.99
CA ASP A 54 -2.76 12.90 -2.90
C ASP A 54 -2.77 13.41 -1.45
N ILE A 55 -3.41 12.70 -0.51
CA ILE A 55 -3.36 13.01 0.93
C ILE A 55 -1.92 12.99 1.48
N TYR A 56 -1.04 12.17 0.91
CA TYR A 56 0.36 12.07 1.30
C TYR A 56 1.25 13.14 0.63
N ALA A 57 0.73 13.90 -0.34
CA ALA A 57 1.51 14.85 -1.13
C ALA A 57 1.72 16.21 -0.43
N SER A 58 1.91 16.21 0.90
CA SER A 58 2.23 17.40 1.70
C SER A 58 3.60 18.00 1.30
N ASN A 59 3.81 19.28 1.60
CA ASN A 59 5.10 19.91 1.33
C ASN A 59 6.25 19.28 2.12
N ALA A 60 5.97 18.84 3.35
CA ALA A 60 6.95 18.15 4.20
C ALA A 60 7.37 16.82 3.57
N ASN A 61 6.41 15.99 3.16
CA ASN A 61 6.68 14.70 2.52
C ASN A 61 7.42 14.86 1.19
N ARG A 62 7.05 15.86 0.36
CA ARG A 62 7.74 16.15 -0.90
C ARG A 62 9.21 16.52 -0.67
N ARG A 63 9.48 17.38 0.30
CA ARG A 63 10.84 17.78 0.67
C ARG A 63 11.63 16.57 1.14
N TRP A 64 11.09 15.80 2.07
CA TRP A 64 11.73 14.62 2.62
C TRP A 64 12.04 13.57 1.53
N CYS A 65 11.11 13.28 0.62
CA CYS A 65 11.36 12.37 -0.50
C CYS A 65 12.45 12.88 -1.43
N THR A 66 12.49 14.19 -1.70
CA THR A 66 13.54 14.81 -2.54
C THR A 66 14.91 14.67 -1.88
N GLU A 67 15.03 14.98 -0.60
CA GLU A 67 16.27 14.85 0.18
C GLU A 67 16.80 13.41 0.22
N HIS A 68 15.88 12.44 0.29
CA HIS A 68 16.21 11.02 0.31
C HIS A 68 16.27 10.36 -1.08
N LYS A 69 16.21 11.16 -2.15
CA LYS A 69 16.28 10.71 -3.56
C LYS A 69 15.22 9.65 -3.91
N ILE A 70 14.01 9.83 -3.37
CA ILE A 70 12.86 8.97 -3.65
C ILE A 70 11.99 9.65 -4.71
N ILE A 71 11.74 8.93 -5.80
CA ILE A 71 10.85 9.39 -6.87
C ILE A 71 9.40 9.08 -6.48
N THR A 72 8.51 10.05 -6.71
CA THR A 72 7.10 9.95 -6.31
C THR A 72 6.16 10.23 -7.48
N ASN A 73 4.92 9.71 -7.40
CA ASN A 73 3.84 10.05 -8.33
C ASN A 73 3.22 11.44 -8.07
N PHE A 74 3.70 12.20 -7.08
CA PHE A 74 3.10 13.48 -6.69
C PHE A 74 3.20 14.52 -7.79
N LYS A 75 2.12 15.27 -8.02
CA LYS A 75 2.14 16.40 -8.95
C LYS A 75 3.16 17.45 -8.51
N ARG A 76 3.99 17.91 -9.42
CA ARG A 76 4.96 18.97 -9.12
C ARG A 76 4.24 20.27 -8.74
N LYS A 77 4.81 20.98 -7.79
CA LYS A 77 4.45 22.36 -7.47
C LYS A 77 5.55 23.30 -8.01
N GLY A 78 5.15 24.35 -8.70
CA GLY A 78 6.06 25.36 -9.24
C GLY A 78 6.56 25.06 -10.65
N ARG A 79 7.57 25.86 -11.11
CA ARG A 79 8.09 25.85 -12.49
C ARG A 79 8.70 24.48 -12.87
N ALA A 80 8.44 24.04 -14.10
CA ALA A 80 9.03 22.83 -14.66
C ALA A 80 10.55 22.92 -14.73
N GLY A 81 11.24 21.84 -14.34
CA GLY A 81 12.70 21.71 -14.46
C GLY A 81 13.10 21.01 -15.75
N LYS A 82 14.40 20.97 -16.03
CA LYS A 82 14.98 20.37 -17.25
C LYS A 82 14.52 18.92 -17.52
N TYR A 83 14.27 18.13 -16.48
CA TYR A 83 13.91 16.72 -16.59
C TYR A 83 12.43 16.46 -16.25
N GLU A 84 11.56 17.45 -16.39
CA GLU A 84 10.16 17.34 -16.02
C GLU A 84 9.42 16.29 -16.83
N ASP A 85 9.69 16.17 -18.13
CA ASP A 85 9.04 15.19 -19.01
C ASP A 85 9.35 13.75 -18.56
N GLN A 86 10.62 13.46 -18.25
CA GLN A 86 11.02 12.16 -17.73
C GLN A 86 10.34 11.87 -16.38
N ARG A 87 10.30 12.86 -15.50
CA ARG A 87 9.61 12.73 -14.22
C ARG A 87 8.11 12.45 -14.39
N GLN A 88 7.45 13.09 -15.37
CA GLN A 88 6.04 12.87 -15.64
C GLN A 88 5.77 11.47 -16.16
N ILE A 89 6.62 10.93 -17.02
CA ILE A 89 6.52 9.54 -17.50
C ILE A 89 6.56 8.57 -16.32
N ILE A 90 7.58 8.66 -15.47
CA ILE A 90 7.73 7.80 -14.28
C ILE A 90 6.52 7.98 -13.34
N ALA A 91 6.09 9.22 -13.09
CA ALA A 91 4.95 9.48 -12.23
C ALA A 91 3.62 8.91 -12.82
N ALA A 92 3.47 8.86 -14.13
CA ALA A 92 2.33 8.24 -14.79
C ALA A 92 2.35 6.71 -14.63
N GLU A 93 3.50 6.09 -14.80
CA GLU A 93 3.69 4.66 -14.55
C GLU A 93 3.38 4.28 -13.11
N LEU A 94 3.92 5.03 -12.14
CA LEU A 94 3.64 4.82 -10.72
C LEU A 94 2.14 4.95 -10.38
N ARG A 95 1.43 5.91 -10.99
CA ARG A 95 -0.03 6.04 -10.81
C ARG A 95 -0.78 4.86 -11.41
N LYS A 96 -0.38 4.40 -12.59
CA LYS A 96 -0.97 3.23 -13.26
C LYS A 96 -0.78 1.97 -12.41
N GLU A 97 0.41 1.74 -11.90
CA GLU A 97 0.71 0.61 -11.02
C GLU A 97 -0.16 0.66 -9.74
N ARG A 98 -0.27 1.82 -9.11
CA ARG A 98 -1.14 1.99 -7.94
C ARG A 98 -2.60 1.67 -8.25
N ALA A 99 -3.15 2.25 -9.30
CA ALA A 99 -4.54 2.04 -9.69
C ALA A 99 -4.82 0.56 -10.02
N THR A 100 -3.90 -0.11 -10.72
CA THR A 100 -4.11 -1.48 -11.17
C THR A 100 -3.89 -2.49 -10.04
N ARG A 101 -2.80 -2.35 -9.29
CA ARG A 101 -2.40 -3.37 -8.29
C ARG A 101 -3.01 -3.11 -6.93
N MET A 102 -2.94 -1.88 -6.43
CA MET A 102 -3.36 -1.56 -5.07
C MET A 102 -4.88 -1.51 -4.94
N GLU A 103 -5.56 -0.79 -5.83
CA GLU A 103 -7.02 -0.68 -5.80
C GLU A 103 -7.69 -2.02 -6.12
N GLY A 104 -7.19 -2.75 -7.11
CA GLY A 104 -7.65 -4.09 -7.42
C GLY A 104 -7.44 -5.08 -6.27
N SER A 105 -6.34 -4.95 -5.55
CA SER A 105 -6.05 -5.75 -4.36
C SER A 105 -7.05 -5.47 -3.23
N PHE A 106 -7.28 -4.22 -2.91
CA PHE A 106 -8.24 -3.82 -1.86
C PHE A 106 -9.67 -4.21 -2.20
N GLY A 107 -10.07 -4.10 -3.47
CA GLY A 107 -11.35 -4.59 -3.96
C GLY A 107 -11.52 -6.09 -3.71
N THR A 108 -10.52 -6.89 -4.06
CA THR A 108 -10.48 -8.33 -3.83
C THR A 108 -10.55 -8.67 -2.34
N GLU A 109 -9.77 -7.99 -1.50
CA GLU A 109 -9.77 -8.22 -0.05
C GLU A 109 -11.11 -7.90 0.59
N LYS A 110 -11.76 -6.83 0.18
CA LYS A 110 -13.11 -6.49 0.64
C LYS A 110 -14.14 -7.54 0.23
N GLN A 111 -14.16 -7.91 -1.04
CA GLN A 111 -15.18 -8.81 -1.59
C GLN A 111 -15.00 -10.28 -1.19
N HIS A 112 -13.77 -10.79 -1.24
CA HIS A 112 -13.50 -12.22 -1.11
C HIS A 112 -12.96 -12.63 0.27
N TYR A 113 -12.43 -11.67 1.05
CA TYR A 113 -11.86 -11.94 2.38
C TYR A 113 -12.61 -11.23 3.50
N SER A 114 -13.85 -10.81 3.22
CA SER A 114 -14.80 -10.23 4.19
C SER A 114 -14.28 -9.01 4.95
N LEU A 115 -13.42 -8.21 4.32
CA LEU A 115 -12.91 -6.98 4.92
C LEU A 115 -13.83 -5.77 4.72
N ASP A 116 -14.93 -5.92 3.96
CA ASP A 116 -15.99 -4.91 3.82
C ASP A 116 -16.96 -4.90 5.01
N ARG A 117 -17.17 -6.06 5.65
CA ARG A 117 -18.15 -6.24 6.75
C ARG A 117 -17.58 -7.10 7.86
N ILE A 118 -16.77 -6.50 8.71
CA ILE A 118 -16.19 -7.18 9.85
C ILE A 118 -17.24 -7.40 10.92
N LYS A 119 -17.57 -8.68 11.22
CA LYS A 119 -18.58 -9.06 12.21
C LYS A 119 -18.01 -9.25 13.61
N ALA A 120 -16.77 -8.87 13.86
CA ALA A 120 -16.13 -9.01 15.16
C ALA A 120 -16.80 -8.10 16.21
N ARG A 121 -16.95 -8.63 17.44
CA ARG A 121 -17.58 -7.91 18.55
C ARG A 121 -16.61 -7.17 19.46
N THR A 122 -15.33 -7.50 19.39
CA THR A 122 -14.25 -6.90 20.19
C THR A 122 -13.15 -6.39 19.29
N GLU A 123 -12.40 -5.39 19.73
CA GLU A 123 -11.26 -4.84 19.00
C GLU A 123 -10.22 -5.93 18.71
N LYS A 124 -9.91 -6.78 19.68
CA LYS A 124 -8.97 -7.90 19.50
C LYS A 124 -9.40 -8.84 18.36
N ASN A 125 -10.67 -9.21 18.31
CA ASN A 125 -11.18 -10.07 17.25
C ASN A 125 -11.21 -9.36 15.89
N GLU A 126 -11.44 -8.05 15.86
CA GLU A 126 -11.40 -7.24 14.65
C GLU A 126 -9.98 -7.15 14.08
N ILE A 127 -8.98 -6.94 14.94
CA ILE A 127 -7.56 -6.98 14.56
C ILE A 127 -7.22 -8.34 13.92
N LEU A 128 -7.58 -9.45 14.58
CA LEU A 128 -7.35 -10.79 14.06
C LEU A 128 -8.06 -11.01 12.73
N TRP A 129 -9.28 -10.54 12.59
CA TRP A 129 -10.04 -10.64 11.33
C TRP A 129 -9.33 -9.93 10.18
N ILE A 130 -8.92 -8.68 10.41
CA ILE A 130 -8.18 -7.89 9.42
C ILE A 130 -6.86 -8.58 9.07
N PHE A 131 -6.11 -9.01 10.07
CA PHE A 131 -4.84 -9.68 9.90
C PHE A 131 -4.98 -10.94 9.04
N PHE A 132 -5.88 -11.85 9.40
CA PHE A 132 -6.11 -13.07 8.63
C PHE A 132 -6.65 -12.79 7.23
N GLY A 133 -7.52 -11.81 7.06
CA GLY A 133 -8.03 -11.41 5.74
C GLY A 133 -6.92 -10.99 4.79
N VAL A 134 -6.06 -10.07 5.23
CA VAL A 134 -4.93 -9.56 4.44
C VAL A 134 -3.90 -10.68 4.15
N HIS A 135 -3.52 -11.45 5.16
CA HIS A 135 -2.49 -12.49 4.99
C HIS A 135 -2.99 -13.68 4.17
N THR A 136 -4.28 -14.05 4.26
CA THR A 136 -4.87 -15.08 3.39
C THR A 136 -4.88 -14.61 1.94
N ALA A 137 -5.26 -13.35 1.69
CA ALA A 137 -5.20 -12.79 0.35
C ALA A 137 -3.78 -12.81 -0.23
N ASN A 138 -2.79 -12.47 0.58
CA ASN A 138 -1.37 -12.54 0.21
C ASN A 138 -0.93 -13.99 -0.10
N ALA A 139 -1.27 -14.94 0.75
CA ALA A 139 -0.92 -16.35 0.57
C ALA A 139 -1.49 -16.91 -0.74
N VAL A 140 -2.76 -16.63 -1.04
CA VAL A 140 -3.39 -17.04 -2.31
C VAL A 140 -2.69 -16.40 -3.51
N ARG A 141 -2.30 -15.13 -3.40
CA ARG A 141 -1.59 -14.42 -4.48
C ARG A 141 -0.20 -15.01 -4.73
N ILE A 142 0.55 -15.31 -3.67
CA ILE A 142 1.86 -15.95 -3.74
C ILE A 142 1.72 -17.35 -4.35
N ALA A 143 0.76 -18.16 -3.89
CA ALA A 143 0.52 -19.48 -4.43
C ALA A 143 0.21 -19.46 -5.93
N LYS A 144 -0.62 -18.52 -6.39
CA LYS A 144 -0.91 -18.35 -7.83
C LYS A 144 0.33 -18.00 -8.64
N ARG A 145 1.24 -17.16 -8.12
CA ARG A 145 2.50 -16.83 -8.80
C ARG A 145 3.41 -18.04 -8.92
N LEU A 146 3.61 -18.75 -7.81
CA LEU A 146 4.44 -19.96 -7.81
C LEU A 146 3.90 -21.03 -8.77
N ALA A 147 2.58 -21.19 -8.85
CA ALA A 147 1.94 -22.09 -9.81
C ALA A 147 2.16 -21.67 -11.28
N GLN A 148 2.19 -20.37 -11.55
CA GLN A 148 2.49 -19.85 -12.90
C GLN A 148 3.97 -20.01 -13.29
N GLU A 149 4.88 -19.88 -12.32
CA GLU A 149 6.34 -20.06 -12.54
C GLU A 149 6.72 -21.53 -12.71
N ASN A 150 5.97 -22.49 -12.14
CA ASN A 150 6.23 -23.93 -12.19
C ASN A 150 5.04 -24.72 -12.75
N PRO A 151 4.70 -24.58 -14.03
CA PRO A 151 3.54 -25.26 -14.62
C PRO A 151 3.66 -26.80 -14.65
N ALA A 152 4.87 -27.34 -14.56
CA ALA A 152 5.11 -28.79 -14.55
C ALA A 152 4.65 -29.51 -13.25
N GLN A 153 4.38 -28.80 -12.17
CA GLN A 153 3.91 -29.39 -10.90
C GLN A 153 2.37 -29.48 -10.79
N GLN A 154 1.62 -29.04 -11.80
CA GLN A 154 0.16 -29.08 -11.81
C GLN A 154 -0.43 -30.39 -12.35
N VAL A 155 0.39 -31.35 -12.77
CA VAL A 155 -0.04 -32.63 -13.39
C VAL A 155 0.38 -33.82 -12.53
N ALA A 156 0.05 -33.79 -11.25
CA ALA A 156 0.18 -34.95 -10.36
C ALA A 156 -1.04 -35.07 -9.44
#